data_81816114025f59461914357089dc4d44
#
_entry.id   81816114025f59461914357089dc4d44
#
_cell.length_a   1.000
_cell.length_b   1.000
_cell.length_c   1.000
_cell.angle_alpha   90.00
_cell.angle_beta   90.00
_cell.angle_gamma   90.00
#
_symmetry.space_group_name_H-M   'P 1'
#
loop_
_entity.id
_entity.type
_entity.pdbx_description
1 polymer ?
#
loop_
_entity_poly.entity_id
_entity_poly.type
_entity_poly.pdbx_seq_one_letter_code
_entity_poly.pdbx_strand_id
1 'polypeptide(L)'
;MIGCIGIGGVILVPALVFIVGIPIQIAIPAAMLAYIVSGIVATFVYARNKSIAWPMATWLCIGGTPAAFAGAWAVSIFDSRLLAGCLGLLTFLSGINSLRRQNFADADANANAKVSNAVLLIIGLVTGFLSSLTGTGGPLVLVPILISMRLAILTSVGLSQVFQLPVALSATAGNLVYGKLDLALGAILAASLSGGSWYGAKLAHSVPRAILRGIVSTALVLIGAFILGNVGWHLMK
;
A
#
# COMPACT_ATOMS: atom_id res chain seq x y z
N MET A 1 -10.04 -7.54 -4.35
CA MET A 1 -8.60 -7.42 -4.65
C MET A 1 -7.78 -6.90 -3.47
N ILE A 2 -8.21 -5.86 -2.74
CA ILE A 2 -7.48 -5.34 -1.55
C ILE A 2 -7.31 -6.40 -0.47
N GLY A 3 -8.37 -7.14 -0.15
CA GLY A 3 -8.33 -8.21 0.87
C GLY A 3 -7.52 -9.45 0.50
N CYS A 4 -7.23 -9.67 -0.78
CA CYS A 4 -6.56 -10.90 -1.24
C CYS A 4 -5.02 -10.83 -1.17
N ILE A 5 -4.43 -9.70 -1.55
CA ILE A 5 -2.97 -9.58 -1.72
C ILE A 5 -2.46 -8.26 -1.09
N GLY A 6 -3.34 -7.43 -0.56
CA GLY A 6 -2.99 -6.11 -0.02
C GLY A 6 -2.67 -5.03 -1.07
N ILE A 7 -2.63 -5.39 -2.36
CA ILE A 7 -2.16 -4.50 -3.45
C ILE A 7 -3.30 -3.68 -4.09
N GLY A 8 -4.56 -3.97 -3.78
CA GLY A 8 -5.69 -3.26 -4.40
C GLY A 8 -5.76 -1.76 -4.13
N GLY A 9 -5.13 -1.29 -3.05
CA GLY A 9 -5.03 0.12 -2.74
C GLY A 9 -4.21 0.94 -3.74
N VAL A 10 -3.28 0.29 -4.44
CA VAL A 10 -2.40 0.95 -5.41
C VAL A 10 -3.14 1.44 -6.64
N ILE A 11 -4.22 0.73 -7.02
CA ILE A 11 -5.03 1.09 -8.19
C ILE A 11 -6.00 2.24 -7.86
N LEU A 12 -6.33 2.42 -6.57
CA LEU A 12 -7.34 3.39 -6.13
C LEU A 12 -6.94 4.83 -6.48
N VAL A 13 -5.74 5.26 -6.08
CA VAL A 13 -5.28 6.63 -6.32
C VAL A 13 -5.14 6.92 -7.82
N PRO A 14 -4.49 6.07 -8.65
CA PRO A 14 -4.49 6.26 -10.09
C PRO A 14 -5.89 6.30 -10.72
N ALA A 15 -6.81 5.45 -10.28
CA ALA A 15 -8.18 5.46 -10.79
C ALA A 15 -8.90 6.78 -10.47
N LEU A 16 -8.75 7.30 -9.25
CA LEU A 16 -9.33 8.59 -8.87
C LEU A 16 -8.75 9.75 -9.68
N VAL A 17 -7.43 9.72 -9.92
CA VAL A 17 -6.75 10.80 -10.63
C VAL A 17 -7.01 10.75 -12.14
N PHE A 18 -6.85 9.58 -12.78
CA PHE A 18 -6.85 9.48 -14.23
C PHE A 18 -8.20 9.10 -14.84
N ILE A 19 -9.09 8.44 -14.07
CA ILE A 19 -10.43 8.06 -14.57
C ILE A 19 -11.47 9.08 -14.10
N VAL A 20 -11.43 9.45 -12.81
CA VAL A 20 -12.43 10.35 -12.22
C VAL A 20 -12.01 11.81 -12.35
N GLY A 21 -10.72 12.11 -12.57
CA GLY A 21 -10.21 13.47 -12.73
C GLY A 21 -10.01 14.24 -11.41
N ILE A 22 -9.92 13.54 -10.28
CA ILE A 22 -9.72 14.17 -8.96
C ILE A 22 -8.26 14.57 -8.80
N PRO A 23 -7.95 15.80 -8.34
CA PRO A 23 -6.58 16.20 -8.06
C PRO A 23 -5.88 15.23 -7.10
N ILE A 24 -4.63 14.88 -7.38
CA ILE A 24 -3.87 13.88 -6.62
C ILE A 24 -3.74 14.25 -5.14
N GLN A 25 -3.66 15.55 -4.83
CA GLN A 25 -3.60 16.09 -3.46
C GLN A 25 -4.92 15.93 -2.68
N ILE A 26 -6.03 15.61 -3.34
CA ILE A 26 -7.31 15.25 -2.71
C ILE A 26 -7.48 13.73 -2.71
N ALA A 27 -7.07 13.07 -3.80
CA ALA A 27 -7.19 11.62 -3.94
C ALA A 27 -6.36 10.84 -2.90
N ILE A 28 -5.12 11.27 -2.62
CA ILE A 28 -4.25 10.64 -1.63
C ILE A 28 -4.85 10.71 -0.22
N PRO A 29 -5.23 11.87 0.33
CA PRO A 29 -5.87 11.97 1.65
C PRO A 29 -7.15 11.14 1.77
N ALA A 30 -8.02 11.18 0.77
CA ALA A 30 -9.27 10.43 0.76
C ALA A 30 -9.02 8.90 0.76
N ALA A 31 -8.02 8.44 0.00
CA ALA A 31 -7.61 7.05 0.00
C ALA A 31 -7.06 6.62 1.37
N MET A 32 -6.25 7.45 2.04
CA MET A 32 -5.73 7.17 3.38
C MET A 32 -6.85 7.01 4.41
N LEU A 33 -7.85 7.88 4.39
CA LEU A 33 -9.04 7.73 5.24
C LEU A 33 -9.75 6.40 4.99
N ALA A 34 -9.93 6.02 3.74
CA ALA A 34 -10.57 4.77 3.36
C ALA A 34 -9.78 3.53 3.79
N TYR A 35 -8.44 3.62 3.85
CA TYR A 35 -7.60 2.51 4.30
C TYR A 35 -7.66 2.24 5.79
N ILE A 36 -8.14 3.16 6.63
CA ILE A 36 -8.41 2.89 8.05
C ILE A 36 -9.41 1.75 8.17
N VAL A 37 -10.54 1.85 7.48
CA VAL A 37 -11.60 0.84 7.55
C VAL A 37 -11.15 -0.50 6.95
N SER A 38 -10.51 -0.47 5.77
CA SER A 38 -9.99 -1.68 5.15
C SER A 38 -8.88 -2.34 5.98
N GLY A 39 -8.04 -1.55 6.65
CA GLY A 39 -6.99 -2.01 7.55
C GLY A 39 -7.54 -2.71 8.79
N ILE A 40 -8.62 -2.20 9.39
CA ILE A 40 -9.30 -2.84 10.53
C ILE A 40 -9.80 -4.23 10.10
N VAL A 41 -10.56 -4.30 9.00
CA VAL A 41 -11.13 -5.56 8.50
C VAL A 41 -10.02 -6.57 8.18
N ALA A 42 -9.00 -6.14 7.45
CA ALA A 42 -7.91 -7.02 7.06
C ALA A 42 -7.07 -7.48 8.27
N THR A 43 -6.71 -6.59 9.19
CA THR A 43 -5.99 -6.94 10.42
C THR A 43 -6.75 -7.99 11.22
N PHE A 44 -8.08 -7.82 11.36
CA PHE A 44 -8.91 -8.79 12.08
C PHE A 44 -8.88 -10.18 11.44
N VAL A 45 -8.98 -10.26 10.11
CA VAL A 45 -8.93 -11.55 9.38
C VAL A 45 -7.57 -12.23 9.53
N TYR A 46 -6.45 -11.49 9.36
CA TYR A 46 -5.11 -12.04 9.47
C TYR A 46 -4.72 -12.38 10.92
N ALA A 47 -5.22 -11.63 11.91
CA ALA A 47 -5.05 -11.93 13.33
C ALA A 47 -5.73 -13.25 13.72
N ARG A 48 -6.97 -13.47 13.26
CA ARG A 48 -7.69 -14.74 13.49
C ARG A 48 -6.97 -15.96 12.91
N ASN A 49 -6.32 -15.79 11.77
CA ASN A 49 -5.56 -16.84 11.09
C ASN A 49 -4.13 -17.02 11.64
N LYS A 50 -3.77 -16.37 12.75
CA LYS A 50 -2.44 -16.43 13.39
C LYS A 50 -1.28 -16.17 12.42
N SER A 51 -1.51 -15.39 11.36
CA SER A 51 -0.52 -15.08 10.32
C SER A 51 0.31 -13.84 10.62
N ILE A 52 0.18 -13.25 11.82
CA ILE A 52 0.83 -12.00 12.21
C ILE A 52 1.96 -12.28 13.20
N ALA A 53 3.19 -11.89 12.84
CA ALA A 53 4.31 -11.85 13.76
C ALA A 53 4.29 -10.52 14.54
N TRP A 54 3.55 -10.47 15.66
CA TRP A 54 3.33 -9.25 16.46
C TRP A 54 4.60 -8.51 16.85
N PRO A 55 5.70 -9.17 17.29
CA PRO A 55 6.94 -8.47 17.62
C PRO A 55 7.55 -7.71 16.44
N MET A 56 7.40 -8.22 15.21
CA MET A 56 7.85 -7.55 14.00
C MET A 56 6.91 -6.40 13.62
N ALA A 57 5.60 -6.62 13.77
CA ALA A 57 4.58 -5.61 13.49
C ALA A 57 4.77 -4.35 14.35
N THR A 58 5.07 -4.51 15.64
CA THR A 58 5.28 -3.37 16.55
C THR A 58 6.43 -2.47 16.11
N TRP A 59 7.59 -3.03 15.76
CA TRP A 59 8.74 -2.24 15.29
C TRP A 59 8.48 -1.55 13.97
N LEU A 60 7.80 -2.21 13.03
CA LEU A 60 7.36 -1.61 11.77
C LEU A 60 6.43 -0.43 12.02
N CYS A 61 5.43 -0.60 12.90
CA CYS A 61 4.46 0.45 13.23
C CYS A 61 5.09 1.63 13.95
N ILE A 62 6.04 1.40 14.87
CA ILE A 62 6.77 2.46 15.58
C ILE A 62 7.53 3.35 14.57
N GLY A 63 8.19 2.76 13.57
CA GLY A 63 8.87 3.51 12.52
C GLY A 63 7.89 4.17 11.55
N GLY A 64 6.86 3.44 11.12
CA GLY A 64 5.95 3.88 10.06
C GLY A 64 4.99 4.98 10.45
N THR A 65 4.49 4.97 11.69
CA THR A 65 3.48 5.93 12.15
C THR A 65 3.98 7.39 12.10
N PRO A 66 5.13 7.77 12.69
CA PRO A 66 5.62 9.14 12.59
C PRO A 66 6.04 9.51 11.15
N ALA A 67 6.59 8.57 10.41
CA ALA A 67 6.97 8.80 9.02
C ALA A 67 5.77 9.02 8.10
N ALA A 68 4.64 8.38 8.36
CA ALA A 68 3.40 8.60 7.63
C ALA A 68 2.83 10.01 7.85
N PHE A 69 2.94 10.54 9.06
CA PHE A 69 2.57 11.93 9.33
C PHE A 69 3.44 12.92 8.53
N ALA A 70 4.76 12.69 8.52
CA ALA A 70 5.69 13.48 7.71
C ALA A 70 5.41 13.35 6.20
N GLY A 71 5.04 12.15 5.72
CA GLY A 71 4.63 11.94 4.33
C GLY A 71 3.34 12.69 3.96
N ALA A 72 2.36 12.76 4.86
CA ALA A 72 1.15 13.56 4.65
C ALA A 72 1.44 15.06 4.59
N TRP A 73 2.34 15.55 5.43
CA TRP A 73 2.83 16.91 5.33
C TRP A 73 3.52 17.17 3.99
N ALA A 74 4.36 16.25 3.51
CA ALA A 74 5.01 16.35 2.21
C ALA A 74 4.01 16.40 1.05
N VAL A 75 2.87 15.68 1.11
CA VAL A 75 1.80 15.76 0.09
C VAL A 75 1.26 17.19 -0.04
N SER A 76 1.18 17.96 1.06
CA SER A 76 0.67 19.32 1.04
C SER A 76 1.62 20.34 0.38
N ILE A 77 2.91 20.02 0.35
CA ILE A 77 3.97 20.93 -0.17
C ILE A 77 4.37 20.57 -1.59
N PHE A 78 4.38 19.27 -1.94
CA PHE A 78 4.89 18.81 -3.21
C PHE A 78 3.89 19.04 -4.34
N ASP A 79 4.44 19.41 -5.50
CA ASP A 79 3.65 19.56 -6.73
C ASP A 79 3.00 18.24 -7.15
N SER A 80 1.81 18.35 -7.76
CA SER A 80 1.05 17.19 -8.29
C SER A 80 1.87 16.34 -9.24
N ARG A 81 2.78 16.91 -10.01
CA ARG A 81 3.66 16.21 -10.95
C ARG A 81 4.66 15.31 -10.22
N LEU A 82 5.27 15.82 -9.15
CA LEU A 82 6.23 15.07 -8.35
C LEU A 82 5.54 13.94 -7.63
N LEU A 83 4.36 14.16 -7.05
CA LEU A 83 3.55 13.13 -6.41
C LEU A 83 3.15 12.03 -7.41
N ALA A 84 2.69 12.41 -8.60
CA ALA A 84 2.36 11.46 -9.66
C ALA A 84 3.59 10.67 -10.13
N GLY A 85 4.75 11.32 -10.26
CA GLY A 85 6.01 10.67 -10.59
C GLY A 85 6.43 9.63 -9.55
N CYS A 86 6.38 9.98 -8.26
CA CYS A 86 6.65 9.05 -7.16
C CYS A 86 5.68 7.87 -7.15
N LEU A 87 4.38 8.14 -7.32
CA LEU A 87 3.36 7.10 -7.41
C LEU A 87 3.61 6.17 -8.60
N GLY A 88 3.86 6.73 -9.78
CA GLY A 88 4.14 5.97 -11.00
C GLY A 88 5.39 5.11 -10.87
N LEU A 89 6.48 5.67 -10.34
CA LEU A 89 7.74 4.97 -10.15
C LEU A 89 7.59 3.79 -9.17
N LEU A 90 6.99 4.04 -8.01
CA LEU A 90 6.77 2.98 -7.00
C LEU A 90 5.84 1.89 -7.53
N THR A 91 4.78 2.26 -8.24
CA THR A 91 3.84 1.31 -8.84
C THR A 91 4.53 0.45 -9.90
N PHE A 92 5.31 1.07 -10.77
CA PHE A 92 6.06 0.40 -11.84
C PHE A 92 7.12 -0.57 -11.30
N LEU A 93 7.97 -0.10 -10.36
CA LEU A 93 9.00 -0.92 -9.73
C LEU A 93 8.41 -2.10 -8.97
N SER A 94 7.31 -1.87 -8.24
CA SER A 94 6.59 -2.94 -7.53
C SER A 94 5.99 -3.96 -8.48
N GLY A 95 5.42 -3.53 -9.60
CA GLY A 95 4.90 -4.41 -10.63
C GLY A 95 5.99 -5.30 -11.24
N ILE A 96 7.12 -4.72 -11.65
CA ILE A 96 8.28 -5.46 -12.19
C ILE A 96 8.82 -6.45 -11.15
N ASN A 97 9.02 -6.00 -9.91
CA ASN A 97 9.53 -6.86 -8.85
C ASN A 97 8.57 -8.05 -8.57
N SER A 98 7.27 -7.79 -8.63
CA SER A 98 6.25 -8.83 -8.46
C SER A 98 6.26 -9.85 -9.61
N LEU A 99 6.48 -9.42 -10.87
CA LEU A 99 6.62 -10.30 -12.03
C LEU A 99 7.90 -11.14 -11.97
N ARG A 100 9.04 -10.52 -11.64
CA ARG A 100 10.33 -11.22 -11.56
C ARG A 100 10.37 -12.30 -10.48
N ARG A 101 9.61 -12.13 -9.40
CA ARG A 101 9.61 -13.05 -8.26
C ARG A 101 8.60 -14.19 -8.36
N GLN A 102 7.98 -14.43 -9.51
CA GLN A 102 7.06 -15.56 -9.69
C GLN A 102 7.70 -16.92 -9.33
N ASN A 103 9.01 -17.07 -9.52
CA ASN A 103 9.72 -18.35 -9.37
C ASN A 103 10.35 -18.58 -7.98
N PHE A 104 10.31 -17.61 -7.05
CA PHE A 104 11.03 -17.72 -5.76
C PHE A 104 10.10 -17.89 -4.54
N ALA A 105 8.81 -18.06 -4.74
CA ALA A 105 7.83 -17.79 -3.71
C ALA A 105 7.70 -18.84 -2.60
N ASP A 106 8.13 -20.08 -2.79
CA ASP A 106 7.83 -21.18 -1.84
C ASP A 106 9.02 -22.05 -1.41
N ALA A 107 10.19 -21.94 -2.04
CA ALA A 107 11.28 -22.89 -1.81
C ALA A 107 12.12 -22.64 -0.54
N ASP A 108 12.21 -21.36 -0.06
CA ASP A 108 13.11 -20.98 1.02
C ASP A 108 12.48 -20.04 2.09
N ALA A 109 11.17 -20.06 2.27
CA ALA A 109 10.53 -19.24 3.29
C ALA A 109 10.87 -19.74 4.70
N ASN A 110 11.75 -19.05 5.38
CA ASN A 110 12.13 -19.35 6.77
C ASN A 110 11.08 -18.71 7.69
N ALA A 111 10.19 -19.52 8.27
CA ALA A 111 9.17 -19.05 9.21
C ALA A 111 9.78 -18.38 10.46
N ASN A 112 11.08 -18.58 10.69
CA ASN A 112 11.86 -18.08 11.83
C ASN A 112 12.95 -17.06 11.44
N ALA A 113 12.87 -16.42 10.28
CA ALA A 113 13.82 -15.39 9.92
C ALA A 113 13.79 -14.24 10.96
N LYS A 114 14.80 -14.19 11.81
CA LYS A 114 14.98 -13.11 12.79
C LYS A 114 15.51 -11.88 12.08
N VAL A 115 14.65 -10.91 11.85
CA VAL A 115 15.03 -9.59 11.34
C VAL A 115 15.34 -8.70 12.55
N SER A 116 16.44 -7.97 12.51
CA SER A 116 16.80 -7.03 13.58
C SER A 116 15.72 -5.95 13.76
N ASN A 117 15.43 -5.60 15.00
CA ASN A 117 14.45 -4.57 15.35
C ASN A 117 14.77 -3.22 14.70
N ALA A 118 16.05 -2.85 14.62
CA ALA A 118 16.51 -1.62 13.98
C ALA A 118 16.21 -1.61 12.47
N VAL A 119 16.38 -2.75 11.80
CA VAL A 119 16.05 -2.89 10.38
C VAL A 119 14.55 -2.77 10.15
N LEU A 120 13.73 -3.40 11.00
CA LEU A 120 12.27 -3.28 10.94
C LEU A 120 11.80 -1.84 11.13
N LEU A 121 12.41 -1.12 12.07
CA LEU A 121 12.11 0.30 12.32
C LEU A 121 12.43 1.15 11.09
N ILE A 122 13.62 0.98 10.49
CA ILE A 122 14.01 1.70 9.26
C ILE A 122 13.08 1.37 8.09
N ILE A 123 12.76 0.09 7.90
CA ILE A 123 11.79 -0.33 6.87
C ILE A 123 10.43 0.31 7.11
N GLY A 124 9.96 0.33 8.36
CA GLY A 124 8.73 0.98 8.74
C GLY A 124 8.75 2.47 8.40
N LEU A 125 9.83 3.18 8.76
CA LEU A 125 10.01 4.60 8.49
C LEU A 125 9.95 4.91 6.99
N VAL A 126 10.77 4.22 6.19
CA VAL A 126 10.80 4.41 4.72
C VAL A 126 9.45 4.07 4.10
N THR A 127 8.88 2.93 4.48
CA THR A 127 7.61 2.46 3.92
C THR A 127 6.44 3.36 4.34
N GLY A 128 6.40 3.82 5.59
CA GLY A 128 5.35 4.71 6.10
C GLY A 128 5.36 6.05 5.38
N PHE A 129 6.54 6.66 5.20
CA PHE A 129 6.70 7.90 4.45
C PHE A 129 6.25 7.75 3.00
N LEU A 130 6.79 6.77 2.27
CA LEU A 130 6.47 6.54 0.86
C LEU A 130 4.99 6.17 0.67
N SER A 131 4.41 5.38 1.57
CA SER A 131 3.01 4.98 1.49
C SER A 131 2.07 6.16 1.70
N SER A 132 2.37 7.04 2.64
CA SER A 132 1.59 8.25 2.88
C SER A 132 1.74 9.24 1.73
N LEU A 133 2.96 9.41 1.21
CA LEU A 133 3.25 10.30 0.08
C LEU A 133 2.52 9.89 -1.21
N THR A 134 2.37 8.59 -1.44
CA THR A 134 1.79 8.06 -2.68
C THR A 134 0.34 7.59 -2.55
N GLY A 135 -0.20 7.55 -1.34
CA GLY A 135 -1.56 7.08 -1.11
C GLY A 135 -1.74 5.56 -1.33
N THR A 136 -0.67 4.76 -1.19
CA THR A 136 -0.72 3.31 -1.48
C THR A 136 -1.04 2.44 -0.27
N GLY A 137 -1.07 3.00 0.93
CA GLY A 137 -1.51 2.33 2.15
C GLY A 137 -0.53 1.34 2.79
N GLY A 138 0.69 1.19 2.27
CA GLY A 138 1.75 0.36 2.89
C GLY A 138 2.06 -0.95 2.19
N PRO A 139 1.11 -1.83 1.86
CA PRO A 139 1.41 -3.17 1.33
C PRO A 139 2.24 -3.18 0.05
N LEU A 140 2.10 -2.17 -0.81
CA LEU A 140 2.82 -2.07 -2.07
C LEU A 140 4.35 -2.11 -1.90
N VAL A 141 4.84 -1.38 -0.92
CA VAL A 141 6.27 -1.23 -0.65
C VAL A 141 6.73 -2.28 0.36
N LEU A 142 5.95 -2.50 1.43
CA LEU A 142 6.33 -3.35 2.53
C LEU A 142 6.39 -4.84 2.14
N VAL A 143 5.39 -5.36 1.43
CA VAL A 143 5.34 -6.80 1.09
C VAL A 143 6.54 -7.23 0.24
N PRO A 144 6.95 -6.54 -0.85
CA PRO A 144 8.15 -6.90 -1.59
C PRO A 144 9.42 -6.87 -0.75
N ILE A 145 9.56 -5.91 0.16
CA ILE A 145 10.73 -5.79 1.04
C ILE A 145 10.78 -7.00 1.98
N LEU A 146 9.68 -7.34 2.66
CA LEU A 146 9.64 -8.45 3.60
C LEU A 146 9.89 -9.80 2.91
N ILE A 147 9.34 -10.00 1.70
CA ILE A 147 9.61 -11.19 0.90
C ILE A 147 11.10 -11.24 0.49
N SER A 148 11.75 -10.10 0.21
CA SER A 148 13.20 -10.08 -0.09
C SER A 148 14.05 -10.50 1.10
N MET A 149 13.52 -10.34 2.31
CA MET A 149 14.14 -10.81 3.55
C MET A 149 13.80 -12.28 3.86
N ARG A 150 13.26 -13.03 2.89
CA ARG A 150 12.89 -14.45 2.99
C ARG A 150 11.78 -14.74 4.00
N LEU A 151 10.94 -13.74 4.33
CA LEU A 151 9.75 -13.98 5.13
C LEU A 151 8.66 -14.65 4.30
N ALA A 152 7.89 -15.53 4.94
CA ALA A 152 6.77 -16.18 4.29
C ALA A 152 5.74 -15.16 3.75
N ILE A 153 5.16 -15.43 2.58
CA ILE A 153 4.23 -14.53 1.90
C ILE A 153 3.05 -14.16 2.81
N LEU A 154 2.45 -15.15 3.48
CA LEU A 154 1.31 -14.91 4.38
C LEU A 154 1.68 -14.01 5.55
N THR A 155 2.87 -14.20 6.14
CA THR A 155 3.39 -13.35 7.22
C THR A 155 3.67 -11.94 6.71
N SER A 156 4.26 -11.81 5.52
CA SER A 156 4.55 -10.49 4.91
C SER A 156 3.28 -9.71 4.61
N VAL A 157 2.24 -10.36 4.09
CA VAL A 157 0.94 -9.74 3.85
C VAL A 157 0.25 -9.42 5.18
N GLY A 158 0.26 -10.34 6.16
CA GLY A 158 -0.31 -10.09 7.48
C GLY A 158 0.32 -8.89 8.18
N LEU A 159 1.67 -8.80 8.17
CA LEU A 159 2.41 -7.65 8.70
C LEU A 159 2.04 -6.34 8.00
N SER A 160 1.89 -6.38 6.68
CA SER A 160 1.53 -5.19 5.91
C SER A 160 0.10 -4.70 6.20
N GLN A 161 -0.84 -5.60 6.49
CA GLN A 161 -2.21 -5.22 6.85
C GLN A 161 -2.26 -4.57 8.24
N VAL A 162 -1.53 -5.12 9.23
CA VAL A 162 -1.41 -4.49 10.55
C VAL A 162 -0.74 -3.13 10.44
N PHE A 163 0.34 -3.03 9.68
CA PHE A 163 1.09 -1.80 9.44
C PHE A 163 0.22 -0.71 8.77
N GLN A 164 -0.67 -1.10 7.87
CA GLN A 164 -1.56 -0.17 7.15
C GLN A 164 -2.41 0.67 8.09
N LEU A 165 -2.91 0.10 9.19
CA LEU A 165 -3.85 0.77 10.09
C LEU A 165 -3.23 2.01 10.77
N PRO A 166 -2.12 1.91 11.55
CA PRO A 166 -1.51 3.07 12.19
C PRO A 166 -0.94 4.07 11.17
N VAL A 167 -0.44 3.60 10.03
CA VAL A 167 0.02 4.47 8.93
C VAL A 167 -1.14 5.27 8.36
N ALA A 168 -2.27 4.65 8.07
CA ALA A 168 -3.45 5.32 7.54
C ALA A 168 -4.04 6.32 8.55
N LEU A 169 -4.10 5.96 9.84
CA LEU A 169 -4.53 6.87 10.91
C LEU A 169 -3.62 8.09 11.00
N SER A 170 -2.31 7.88 11.05
CA SER A 170 -1.32 8.95 11.17
C SER A 170 -1.30 9.84 9.93
N ALA A 171 -1.36 9.25 8.72
CA ALA A 171 -1.44 10.00 7.48
C ALA A 171 -2.74 10.80 7.37
N THR A 172 -3.88 10.25 7.81
CA THR A 172 -5.16 10.96 7.83
C THR A 172 -5.11 12.13 8.81
N ALA A 173 -4.52 11.94 10.01
CA ALA A 173 -4.30 13.02 10.97
C ALA A 173 -3.41 14.14 10.38
N GLY A 174 -2.31 13.78 9.70
CA GLY A 174 -1.46 14.75 9.01
C GLY A 174 -2.20 15.49 7.89
N ASN A 175 -3.02 14.79 7.11
CA ASN A 175 -3.82 15.38 6.04
C ASN A 175 -4.97 16.28 6.55
N LEU A 176 -5.49 16.03 7.77
CA LEU A 176 -6.44 16.93 8.44
C LEU A 176 -5.79 18.25 8.84
N VAL A 177 -4.51 18.20 9.24
CA VAL A 177 -3.78 19.39 9.70
C VAL A 177 -3.22 20.20 8.54
N TYR A 178 -2.61 19.54 7.55
CA TYR A 178 -1.84 20.18 6.50
C TYR A 178 -2.45 20.01 5.09
N GLY A 179 -3.30 19.02 4.89
CA GLY A 179 -3.80 18.61 3.58
C GLY A 179 -5.19 19.15 3.25
N LYS A 180 -5.69 18.71 2.08
CA LYS A 180 -7.05 18.96 1.60
C LYS A 180 -7.86 17.67 1.68
N LEU A 181 -8.21 17.25 2.90
CA LEU A 181 -9.01 16.03 3.10
C LEU A 181 -10.49 16.28 2.78
N ASP A 182 -10.99 15.61 1.74
CA ASP A 182 -12.43 15.52 1.47
C ASP A 182 -13.01 14.33 2.25
N LEU A 183 -13.70 14.63 3.34
CA LEU A 183 -14.31 13.63 4.22
C LEU A 183 -15.42 12.84 3.53
N ALA A 184 -16.20 13.49 2.64
CA ALA A 184 -17.29 12.84 1.93
C ALA A 184 -16.75 11.81 0.94
N LEU A 185 -15.76 12.21 0.13
CA LEU A 185 -15.05 11.29 -0.78
C LEU A 185 -14.40 10.14 0.00
N GLY A 186 -13.70 10.44 1.08
CA GLY A 186 -13.06 9.43 1.92
C GLY A 186 -14.05 8.42 2.53
N ALA A 187 -15.22 8.88 2.99
CA ALA A 187 -16.28 8.02 3.52
C ALA A 187 -16.90 7.11 2.44
N ILE A 188 -17.16 7.63 1.24
CA ILE A 188 -17.65 6.85 0.10
C ILE A 188 -16.65 5.76 -0.28
N LEU A 189 -15.37 6.13 -0.36
CA LEU A 189 -14.29 5.18 -0.65
C LEU A 189 -14.16 4.13 0.48
N ALA A 190 -14.27 4.52 1.74
CA ALA A 190 -14.23 3.60 2.88
C ALA A 190 -15.35 2.56 2.82
N ALA A 191 -16.58 2.98 2.52
CA ALA A 191 -17.72 2.08 2.35
C ALA A 191 -17.50 1.11 1.18
N SER A 192 -17.06 1.62 0.03
CA SER A 192 -16.78 0.83 -1.17
C SER A 192 -15.66 -0.19 -0.95
N LEU A 193 -14.57 0.23 -0.27
CA LEU A 193 -13.44 -0.63 0.04
C LEU A 193 -13.79 -1.70 1.08
N SER A 194 -14.66 -1.42 2.03
CA SER A 194 -15.11 -2.38 3.04
C SER A 194 -15.84 -3.56 2.39
N GLY A 195 -16.80 -3.27 1.51
CA GLY A 195 -17.49 -4.29 0.71
C GLY A 195 -16.53 -5.07 -0.19
N GLY A 196 -15.67 -4.36 -0.93
CA GLY A 196 -14.67 -4.95 -1.80
C GLY A 196 -13.65 -5.83 -1.06
N SER A 197 -13.24 -5.44 0.15
CA SER A 197 -12.31 -6.22 0.96
C SER A 197 -12.94 -7.51 1.48
N TRP A 198 -14.19 -7.46 1.89
CA TRP A 198 -14.94 -8.64 2.34
C TRP A 198 -15.12 -9.67 1.22
N TYR A 199 -15.62 -9.23 0.06
CA TYR A 199 -15.77 -10.10 -1.12
C TYR A 199 -14.43 -10.58 -1.65
N GLY A 200 -13.43 -9.70 -1.69
CA GLY A 200 -12.09 -10.01 -2.13
C GLY A 200 -11.40 -11.06 -1.25
N ALA A 201 -11.55 -10.98 0.06
CA ALA A 201 -11.01 -11.98 0.98
C ALA A 201 -11.63 -13.37 0.75
N LYS A 202 -12.95 -13.44 0.49
CA LYS A 202 -13.61 -14.69 0.11
C LYS A 202 -13.09 -15.26 -1.22
N LEU A 203 -12.94 -14.41 -2.22
CA LEU A 203 -12.49 -14.83 -3.55
C LEU A 203 -11.03 -15.27 -3.57
N ALA A 204 -10.20 -14.71 -2.68
CA ALA A 204 -8.78 -15.09 -2.54
C ALA A 204 -8.57 -16.57 -2.18
N HIS A 205 -9.52 -17.14 -1.48
CA HIS A 205 -9.49 -18.58 -1.13
C HIS A 205 -9.91 -19.48 -2.30
N SER A 206 -10.58 -18.94 -3.32
CA SER A 206 -11.15 -19.69 -4.46
C SER A 206 -10.32 -19.60 -5.75
N VAL A 207 -9.44 -18.59 -5.87
CA VAL A 207 -8.65 -18.35 -7.09
C VAL A 207 -7.18 -18.74 -6.85
N PRO A 208 -6.54 -19.49 -7.77
CA PRO A 208 -5.11 -19.81 -7.67
C PRO A 208 -4.27 -18.53 -7.53
N ARG A 209 -3.45 -18.49 -6.48
CA ARG A 209 -2.63 -17.31 -6.11
C ARG A 209 -1.73 -16.81 -7.25
N ALA A 210 -1.26 -17.73 -8.10
CA ALA A 210 -0.42 -17.41 -9.26
C ALA A 210 -1.15 -16.55 -10.31
N ILE A 211 -2.41 -16.87 -10.61
CA ILE A 211 -3.24 -16.13 -11.58
C ILE A 211 -3.53 -14.73 -11.05
N LEU A 212 -3.95 -14.64 -9.79
CA LEU A 212 -4.28 -13.36 -9.16
C LEU A 212 -3.06 -12.45 -9.09
N ARG A 213 -1.90 -13.01 -8.76
CA ARG A 213 -0.62 -12.29 -8.75
C ARG A 213 -0.22 -11.81 -10.14
N GLY A 214 -0.34 -12.65 -11.16
CA GLY A 214 -0.05 -12.28 -12.55
C GLY A 214 -0.89 -11.09 -13.02
N ILE A 215 -2.21 -11.16 -12.83
CA ILE A 215 -3.13 -10.07 -13.21
C ILE A 215 -2.77 -8.76 -12.50
N VAL A 216 -2.55 -8.81 -11.18
CA VAL A 216 -2.21 -7.61 -10.39
C VAL A 216 -0.86 -7.04 -10.80
N SER A 217 0.17 -7.88 -10.97
CA SER A 217 1.51 -7.43 -11.36
C SER A 217 1.51 -6.78 -12.75
N THR A 218 0.80 -7.36 -13.71
CA THR A 218 0.66 -6.80 -15.06
C THR A 218 -0.08 -5.46 -15.01
N ALA A 219 -1.18 -5.38 -14.26
CA ALA A 219 -1.92 -4.14 -14.07
C ALA A 219 -1.04 -3.04 -13.44
N LEU A 220 -0.22 -3.37 -12.42
CA LEU A 220 0.71 -2.43 -11.80
C LEU A 220 1.77 -1.90 -12.77
N VAL A 221 2.34 -2.77 -13.60
CA VAL A 221 3.32 -2.34 -14.62
C VAL A 221 2.68 -1.42 -15.64
N LEU A 222 1.50 -1.78 -16.15
CA LEU A 222 0.80 -0.97 -17.15
C LEU A 222 0.39 0.40 -16.59
N ILE A 223 -0.18 0.43 -15.38
CA ILE A 223 -0.59 1.68 -14.72
C ILE A 223 0.65 2.53 -14.40
N GLY A 224 1.70 1.94 -13.85
CA GLY A 224 2.94 2.65 -13.55
C GLY A 224 3.60 3.23 -14.80
N ALA A 225 3.69 2.47 -15.88
CA ALA A 225 4.19 2.92 -17.16
C ALA A 225 3.34 4.07 -17.75
N PHE A 226 2.02 3.95 -17.67
CA PHE A 226 1.10 4.99 -18.14
C PHE A 226 1.28 6.31 -17.36
N ILE A 227 1.38 6.24 -16.03
CA ILE A 227 1.61 7.43 -15.18
C ILE A 227 2.94 8.08 -15.53
N LEU A 228 4.02 7.30 -15.61
CA LEU A 228 5.35 7.82 -15.95
C LEU A 228 5.40 8.42 -17.36
N GLY A 229 4.75 7.79 -18.32
CA GLY A 229 4.60 8.32 -19.68
C GLY A 229 3.85 9.65 -19.71
N ASN A 230 2.77 9.76 -18.97
CA ASN A 230 1.98 11.00 -18.87
C ASN A 230 2.79 12.14 -18.20
N VAL A 231 3.46 11.83 -17.09
CA VAL A 231 4.33 12.82 -16.40
C VAL A 231 5.49 13.26 -17.31
N GLY A 232 6.14 12.32 -18.03
CA GLY A 232 7.20 12.62 -18.96
C GLY A 232 6.75 13.50 -20.14
N TRP A 233 5.56 13.23 -20.70
CA TRP A 233 4.99 14.05 -21.77
C TRP A 233 4.71 15.50 -21.34
N HIS A 234 4.25 15.69 -20.11
CA HIS A 234 4.00 17.02 -19.55
C HIS A 234 5.27 17.77 -19.11
N LEU A 235 6.42 17.11 -19.00
CA LEU A 235 7.72 17.73 -18.75
C LEU A 235 8.42 18.20 -20.04
N MET A 236 8.03 17.64 -21.19
CA MET A 236 8.61 17.99 -22.49
C MET A 236 7.83 19.09 -23.23
N LYS A 237 6.70 19.52 -22.66
CA LYS A 237 5.92 20.68 -23.11
C LYS A 237 6.12 21.89 -22.21
#